data_5ce00298a1d03fc3367585224b748b14
#
_entry.id   5ce00298a1d03fc3367585224b748b14
#
_cell.length_a   1.000
_cell.length_b   1.000
_cell.length_c   1.000
_cell.angle_alpha   90.00
_cell.angle_beta   90.00
_cell.angle_gamma   90.00
#
_symmetry.space_group_name_H-M   'P 1'
#
loop_
_entity.id
_entity.type
_entity.pdbx_description
1 polymer ?
#
loop_
_entity_poly.entity_id
_entity_poly.type
_entity_poly.pdbx_seq_one_letter_code
_entity_poly.pdbx_strand_id
1 'polypeptide(L)'
;MAEGILRSLLAPDAGGQFRVKSAGTGAVDGTPATTLAVQTAAAKGIDIRSHRATRLTPELLRGSDLVLCMEPGHVARAQELAPNAIDRIRLITRTDAEPAHSADAGVSDPIGGVATEYEDAFNRIQSHLLRWLPRIRAAVERSEGVR
;
A
#
# COMPACT_ATOMS: atom_id res chain seq x y z
N MET A 1 -7.95 3.16 0.45
CA MET A 1 -7.73 3.17 1.94
C MET A 1 -6.24 3.09 2.30
N ALA A 2 -5.48 2.12 1.84
CA ALA A 2 -4.08 1.90 2.25
C ALA A 2 -3.16 3.13 2.11
N GLU A 3 -3.24 3.87 1.00
CA GLU A 3 -2.48 5.11 0.80
C GLU A 3 -2.79 6.14 1.88
N GLY A 4 -4.08 6.35 2.19
CA GLY A 4 -4.50 7.28 3.24
C GLY A 4 -4.02 6.87 4.63
N ILE A 5 -4.08 5.56 4.94
CA ILE A 5 -3.56 5.02 6.20
C ILE A 5 -2.06 5.26 6.32
N LEU A 6 -1.28 4.90 5.30
CA LEU A 6 0.16 5.06 5.33
C LEU A 6 0.59 6.53 5.42
N ARG A 7 -0.07 7.43 4.68
CA ARG A 7 0.18 8.88 4.79
C ARG A 7 -0.08 9.38 6.21
N SER A 8 -1.18 8.94 6.83
CA SER A 8 -1.50 9.29 8.22
C SER A 8 -0.45 8.79 9.21
N LEU A 9 0.03 7.56 9.04
CA LEU A 9 1.07 6.96 9.90
C LEU A 9 2.44 7.66 9.75
N LEU A 10 2.75 8.20 8.58
CA LEU A 10 3.99 8.91 8.29
C LEU A 10 3.91 10.42 8.55
N ALA A 11 2.72 10.98 8.80
CA ALA A 11 2.53 12.40 9.01
C ALA A 11 3.39 13.00 10.15
N PRO A 12 3.63 12.31 11.28
CA PRO A 12 4.54 12.81 12.32
C PRO A 12 5.99 12.97 11.87
N ASP A 13 6.41 12.17 10.86
CA ASP A 13 7.77 12.17 10.32
C ASP A 13 7.95 13.17 9.15
N ALA A 14 6.98 14.07 8.97
CA ALA A 14 6.75 14.83 7.74
C ALA A 14 7.73 15.97 7.50
N GLY A 15 9.02 15.67 7.48
CA GLY A 15 10.00 16.53 6.82
C GLY A 15 9.93 16.51 5.28
N GLY A 16 8.82 16.05 4.68
CA GLY A 16 8.65 15.98 3.23
C GLY A 16 9.34 14.81 2.53
N GLN A 17 9.88 13.87 3.29
CA GLN A 17 10.74 12.79 2.81
C GLN A 17 9.98 11.62 2.16
N PHE A 18 8.69 11.42 2.53
CA PHE A 18 7.92 10.28 2.05
C PHE A 18 6.96 10.67 0.94
N ARG A 19 7.03 9.93 -0.16
CA ARG A 19 6.09 10.04 -1.26
C ARG A 19 5.28 8.75 -1.35
N VAL A 20 4.03 8.78 -0.88
CA VAL A 20 3.13 7.63 -0.88
C VAL A 20 2.17 7.72 -2.06
N LYS A 21 2.06 6.63 -2.81
CA LYS A 21 1.12 6.47 -3.92
C LYS A 21 0.48 5.09 -3.84
N SER A 22 -0.72 4.95 -4.40
CA SER A 22 -1.35 3.65 -4.63
C SER A 22 -1.69 3.48 -6.10
N ALA A 23 -1.75 2.23 -6.54
CA ALA A 23 -2.14 1.86 -7.88
C ALA A 23 -2.84 0.50 -7.86
N GLY A 24 -3.65 0.22 -8.87
CA GLY A 24 -4.37 -1.04 -9.02
C GLY A 24 -4.07 -1.73 -10.34
N THR A 25 -3.96 -3.05 -10.33
CA THR A 25 -3.74 -3.88 -11.52
C THR A 25 -4.90 -3.79 -12.52
N GLY A 26 -6.13 -3.60 -12.02
CA GLY A 26 -7.35 -3.42 -12.80
C GLY A 26 -7.97 -2.03 -12.67
N ALA A 27 -7.24 -1.04 -12.14
CA ALA A 27 -7.78 0.29 -11.90
C ALA A 27 -8.16 1.00 -13.21
N VAL A 28 -9.25 1.75 -13.15
CA VAL A 28 -9.63 2.75 -14.15
C VAL A 28 -9.19 4.11 -13.61
N ASP A 29 -8.29 4.76 -14.33
CA ASP A 29 -7.71 6.03 -13.91
C ASP A 29 -8.78 7.08 -13.62
N GLY A 30 -8.60 7.79 -12.53
CA GLY A 30 -9.48 8.89 -12.11
C GLY A 30 -10.75 8.46 -11.37
N THR A 31 -11.01 7.15 -11.21
CA THR A 31 -12.16 6.67 -10.44
C THR A 31 -12.01 7.06 -8.97
N PRO A 32 -13.05 7.66 -8.34
CA PRO A 32 -13.01 7.97 -6.91
C PRO A 32 -13.06 6.72 -6.04
N ALA A 33 -12.67 6.86 -4.77
CA ALA A 33 -12.88 5.81 -3.78
C ALA A 33 -14.38 5.54 -3.60
N THR A 34 -14.73 4.28 -3.29
CA THR A 34 -16.12 3.89 -3.02
C THR A 34 -16.65 4.62 -1.78
N THR A 35 -17.98 4.82 -1.72
CA THR A 35 -18.63 5.47 -0.57
C THR A 35 -18.28 4.78 0.74
N LEU A 36 -18.29 3.45 0.80
CA LEU A 36 -17.93 2.70 2.00
C LEU A 36 -16.46 2.88 2.37
N ALA A 37 -15.54 2.94 1.40
CA ALA A 37 -14.13 3.21 1.68
C ALA A 37 -13.94 4.62 2.29
N VAL A 38 -14.63 5.62 1.75
CA VAL A 38 -14.60 7.00 2.27
C VAL A 38 -15.15 7.06 3.69
N GLN A 39 -16.31 6.44 3.94
CA GLN A 39 -16.95 6.41 5.26
C GLN A 39 -16.09 5.69 6.30
N THR A 40 -15.53 4.53 5.95
CA THR A 40 -14.66 3.76 6.83
C THR A 40 -13.41 4.54 7.20
N ALA A 41 -12.76 5.17 6.23
CA ALA A 41 -11.57 5.98 6.48
C ALA A 41 -11.91 7.22 7.34
N ALA A 42 -13.02 7.91 7.05
CA ALA A 42 -13.49 9.07 7.80
C ALA A 42 -13.78 8.75 9.28
N ALA A 43 -14.38 7.59 9.55
CA ALA A 43 -14.61 7.11 10.92
C ALA A 43 -13.31 6.91 11.72
N LYS A 44 -12.19 6.73 11.05
CA LYS A 44 -10.83 6.62 11.62
C LYS A 44 -10.03 7.94 11.51
N GLY A 45 -10.67 9.04 11.14
CA GLY A 45 -10.03 10.36 11.02
C GLY A 45 -9.19 10.56 9.76
N ILE A 46 -9.37 9.74 8.73
CA ILE A 46 -8.62 9.81 7.48
C ILE A 46 -9.55 10.24 6.33
N ASP A 47 -9.23 11.35 5.67
CA ASP A 47 -9.99 11.84 4.51
C ASP A 47 -9.37 11.33 3.21
N ILE A 48 -10.14 10.52 2.47
CA ILE A 48 -9.76 10.01 1.13
C ILE A 48 -10.73 10.46 0.03
N ARG A 49 -11.54 11.49 0.25
CA ARG A 49 -12.53 11.97 -0.74
C ARG A 49 -11.88 12.48 -2.04
N SER A 50 -10.70 13.05 -1.94
CA SER A 50 -9.93 13.53 -3.09
C SER A 50 -9.13 12.45 -3.80
N HIS A 51 -9.05 11.24 -3.25
CA HIS A 51 -8.32 10.14 -3.87
C HIS A 51 -8.89 9.77 -5.24
N ARG A 52 -8.00 9.49 -6.18
CA ARG A 52 -8.35 8.98 -7.52
C ARG A 52 -7.51 7.74 -7.81
N ALA A 53 -8.16 6.72 -8.34
CA ALA A 53 -7.50 5.48 -8.74
C ALA A 53 -6.45 5.77 -9.83
N THR A 54 -5.37 5.03 -9.76
CA THR A 54 -4.28 5.06 -10.74
C THR A 54 -3.98 3.64 -11.18
N ARG A 55 -3.86 3.41 -12.48
CA ARG A 55 -3.47 2.12 -13.02
C ARG A 55 -2.01 1.83 -12.71
N LEU A 56 -1.71 0.60 -12.34
CA LEU A 56 -0.33 0.16 -12.12
C LEU A 56 0.45 0.17 -13.44
N THR A 57 1.61 0.82 -13.45
CA THR A 57 2.51 0.90 -14.61
C THR A 57 3.93 0.47 -14.24
N PRO A 58 4.72 0.01 -15.23
CA PRO A 58 6.14 -0.28 -15.02
C PRO A 58 6.93 0.91 -14.49
N GLU A 59 6.58 2.14 -14.91
CA GLU A 59 7.23 3.39 -14.47
C GLU A 59 7.03 3.64 -12.98
N LEU A 60 5.80 3.45 -12.46
CA LEU A 60 5.51 3.56 -11.03
C LEU A 60 6.32 2.56 -10.22
N LEU A 61 6.41 1.32 -10.69
CA LEU A 61 7.17 0.27 -10.01
C LEU A 61 8.67 0.57 -9.98
N ARG A 62 9.24 1.00 -11.12
CA ARG A 62 10.65 1.36 -11.21
C ARG A 62 11.01 2.58 -10.37
N GLY A 63 10.12 3.54 -10.25
CA GLY A 63 10.30 4.77 -9.49
C GLY A 63 10.01 4.65 -7.99
N SER A 64 9.68 3.45 -7.49
CA SER A 64 9.34 3.22 -6.09
C SER A 64 10.49 2.51 -5.36
N ASP A 65 10.80 2.95 -4.13
CA ASP A 65 11.80 2.31 -3.25
C ASP A 65 11.25 1.06 -2.56
N LEU A 66 9.93 1.02 -2.35
CA LEU A 66 9.21 -0.13 -1.78
C LEU A 66 7.82 -0.20 -2.39
N VAL A 67 7.41 -1.39 -2.78
CA VAL A 67 6.07 -1.69 -3.30
C VAL A 67 5.42 -2.74 -2.42
N LEU A 68 4.32 -2.39 -1.77
CA LEU A 68 3.53 -3.29 -0.94
C LEU A 68 2.26 -3.69 -1.67
N CYS A 69 2.13 -4.99 -1.93
CA CYS A 69 0.99 -5.58 -2.63
C CYS A 69 0.01 -6.20 -1.64
N MET A 70 -1.27 -6.07 -1.91
CA MET A 70 -2.32 -6.62 -1.04
C MET A 70 -2.46 -8.12 -1.17
N GLU A 71 -2.29 -8.69 -2.36
CA GLU A 71 -2.51 -10.10 -2.67
C GLU A 71 -1.35 -10.69 -3.47
N PRO A 72 -1.12 -12.02 -3.42
CA PRO A 72 -0.06 -12.68 -4.20
C PRO A 72 -0.18 -12.44 -5.71
N GLY A 73 -1.39 -12.36 -6.26
CA GLY A 73 -1.63 -12.03 -7.67
C GLY A 73 -1.12 -10.64 -8.04
N HIS A 74 -1.19 -9.67 -7.13
CA HIS A 74 -0.62 -8.33 -7.33
C HIS A 74 0.91 -8.37 -7.33
N VAL A 75 1.52 -9.20 -6.48
CA VAL A 75 2.98 -9.42 -6.47
C VAL A 75 3.44 -9.98 -7.82
N ALA A 76 2.79 -11.05 -8.30
CA ALA A 76 3.12 -11.68 -9.57
C ALA A 76 3.01 -10.68 -10.73
N ARG A 77 1.90 -9.93 -10.78
CA ARG A 77 1.68 -8.93 -11.83
C ARG A 77 2.71 -7.78 -11.78
N ALA A 78 3.06 -7.30 -10.60
CA ALA A 78 4.09 -6.27 -10.45
C ALA A 78 5.47 -6.76 -10.90
N GLN A 79 5.83 -8.01 -10.58
CA GLN A 79 7.10 -8.63 -11.00
C GLN A 79 7.17 -8.82 -12.52
N GLU A 80 6.06 -9.21 -13.17
CA GLU A 80 5.98 -9.28 -14.64
C GLU A 80 6.19 -7.91 -15.29
N LEU A 81 5.58 -6.86 -14.74
CA LEU A 81 5.67 -5.50 -15.28
C LEU A 81 7.04 -4.84 -15.06
N ALA A 82 7.73 -5.20 -13.99
CA ALA A 82 9.02 -4.62 -13.62
C ALA A 82 9.97 -5.69 -13.04
N PRO A 83 10.53 -6.59 -13.88
CA PRO A 83 11.44 -7.64 -13.41
C PRO A 83 12.66 -7.12 -12.64
N ASN A 84 13.11 -5.93 -12.98
CA ASN A 84 14.26 -5.27 -12.33
C ASN A 84 13.92 -4.64 -10.96
N ALA A 85 12.64 -4.70 -10.53
CA ALA A 85 12.18 -4.15 -9.25
C ALA A 85 11.77 -5.25 -8.25
N ILE A 86 12.05 -6.52 -8.54
CA ILE A 86 11.62 -7.69 -7.72
C ILE A 86 12.02 -7.53 -6.26
N ASP A 87 13.24 -7.04 -5.99
CA ASP A 87 13.77 -6.86 -4.64
C ASP A 87 13.00 -5.83 -3.80
N ARG A 88 12.16 -5.01 -4.43
CA ARG A 88 11.37 -3.95 -3.80
C ARG A 88 9.89 -4.29 -3.70
N ILE A 89 9.44 -5.37 -4.34
CA ILE A 89 8.04 -5.81 -4.39
C ILE A 89 7.80 -6.84 -3.28
N ARG A 90 6.87 -6.57 -2.39
CA ARG A 90 6.56 -7.40 -1.22
C ARG A 90 5.05 -7.54 -1.02
N LEU A 91 4.64 -8.68 -0.49
CA LEU A 91 3.29 -8.84 0.02
C LEU A 91 3.16 -8.10 1.35
N ILE A 92 2.10 -7.29 1.54
CA ILE A 92 1.92 -6.44 2.72
C ILE A 92 1.89 -7.23 4.04
N THR A 93 1.39 -8.45 4.00
CA THR A 93 1.29 -9.33 5.16
C THR A 93 2.63 -9.92 5.61
N ARG A 94 3.69 -9.81 4.79
CA ARG A 94 5.03 -10.35 5.07
C ARG A 94 6.07 -9.25 5.16
N THR A 95 6.69 -9.11 6.33
CA THR A 95 7.91 -8.31 6.47
C THR A 95 9.14 -9.16 6.16
N ASP A 96 10.27 -8.55 5.84
CA ASP A 96 11.52 -9.28 5.54
C ASP A 96 12.06 -10.12 6.73
N ALA A 97 11.54 -9.87 7.93
CA ALA A 97 11.93 -10.61 9.14
C ALA A 97 11.21 -11.96 9.30
N GLU A 98 10.24 -12.27 8.45
CA GLU A 98 9.41 -13.46 8.59
C GLU A 98 9.76 -14.52 7.57
N PRO A 99 9.84 -15.82 8.00
CA PRO A 99 10.04 -16.91 7.07
C PRO A 99 8.86 -17.01 6.08
N ALA A 100 9.17 -17.41 4.86
CA ALA A 100 8.16 -17.60 3.83
C ALA A 100 7.24 -18.77 4.20
N HIS A 101 6.02 -18.48 4.63
CA HIS A 101 4.97 -19.49 4.77
C HIS A 101 4.07 -19.47 3.53
N SER A 102 3.79 -20.65 2.98
CA SER A 102 3.20 -20.84 1.65
C SER A 102 1.73 -20.47 1.52
N ALA A 103 1.01 -20.18 2.59
CA ALA A 103 -0.46 -20.03 2.59
C ALA A 103 -0.96 -18.60 2.87
N ASP A 104 -0.12 -17.57 2.70
CA ASP A 104 -0.53 -16.20 2.96
C ASP A 104 -1.31 -15.62 1.76
N ALA A 105 -2.62 -15.47 1.94
CA ALA A 105 -3.52 -14.94 0.92
C ALA A 105 -3.48 -13.40 0.80
N GLY A 106 -2.74 -12.71 1.68
CA GLY A 106 -2.72 -11.25 1.70
C GLY A 106 -3.97 -10.63 2.34
N VAL A 107 -4.30 -9.42 1.92
CA VAL A 107 -5.50 -8.68 2.33
C VAL A 107 -6.45 -8.60 1.14
N SER A 108 -7.61 -9.24 1.28
CA SER A 108 -8.64 -9.27 0.22
C SER A 108 -9.26 -7.88 -0.01
N ASP A 109 -9.63 -7.60 -1.25
CA ASP A 109 -10.33 -6.38 -1.62
C ASP A 109 -11.79 -6.43 -1.12
N PRO A 110 -12.25 -5.46 -0.30
CA PRO A 110 -13.63 -5.42 0.18
C PRO A 110 -14.63 -4.88 -0.85
N ILE A 111 -14.18 -4.56 -2.08
CA ILE A 111 -15.08 -3.98 -3.10
C ILE A 111 -16.29 -4.86 -3.37
N GLY A 112 -17.48 -4.24 -3.39
CA GLY A 112 -18.74 -4.96 -3.52
C GLY A 112 -19.26 -5.60 -2.24
N GLY A 113 -18.48 -5.56 -1.15
CA GLY A 113 -18.84 -6.06 0.17
C GLY A 113 -19.64 -5.06 1.01
N VAL A 114 -19.85 -5.43 2.26
CA VAL A 114 -20.59 -4.63 3.25
C VAL A 114 -19.64 -3.82 4.14
N ALA A 115 -20.20 -2.89 4.94
CA ALA A 115 -19.42 -1.96 5.77
C ALA A 115 -18.41 -2.65 6.72
N THR A 116 -18.80 -3.79 7.30
CA THR A 116 -17.94 -4.57 8.20
C THR A 116 -16.71 -5.13 7.47
N GLU A 117 -16.83 -5.53 6.22
CA GLU A 117 -15.70 -6.02 5.41
C GLU A 117 -14.71 -4.90 5.08
N TYR A 118 -15.20 -3.68 4.84
CA TYR A 118 -14.34 -2.49 4.70
C TYR A 118 -13.63 -2.13 5.99
N GLU A 119 -14.29 -2.25 7.12
CA GLU A 119 -13.69 -2.01 8.43
C GLU A 119 -12.61 -3.05 8.76
N ASP A 120 -12.89 -4.33 8.51
CA ASP A 120 -11.93 -5.41 8.69
C ASP A 120 -10.71 -5.24 7.78
N ALA A 121 -10.92 -4.90 6.51
CA ALA A 121 -9.83 -4.61 5.57
C ALA A 121 -8.99 -3.41 6.04
N PHE A 122 -9.63 -2.33 6.52
CA PHE A 122 -8.94 -1.17 7.07
C PHE A 122 -8.04 -1.57 8.25
N ASN A 123 -8.59 -2.28 9.22
CA ASN A 123 -7.86 -2.69 10.43
C ASN A 123 -6.68 -3.62 10.09
N ARG A 124 -6.88 -4.55 9.18
CA ARG A 124 -5.80 -5.45 8.71
C ARG A 124 -4.70 -4.69 7.99
N ILE A 125 -5.04 -3.81 7.06
CA ILE A 125 -4.07 -2.96 6.35
C ILE A 125 -3.27 -2.11 7.35
N GLN A 126 -3.94 -1.43 8.27
CA GLN A 126 -3.29 -0.61 9.29
C GLN A 126 -2.31 -1.42 10.14
N SER A 127 -2.72 -2.58 10.62
CA SER A 127 -1.89 -3.48 11.42
C SER A 127 -0.62 -3.89 10.67
N HIS A 128 -0.74 -4.27 9.38
CA HIS A 128 0.42 -4.63 8.58
C HIS A 128 1.32 -3.44 8.27
N LEU A 129 0.75 -2.27 7.95
CA LEU A 129 1.54 -1.05 7.70
C LEU A 129 2.35 -0.62 8.93
N LEU A 130 1.79 -0.75 10.14
CA LEU A 130 2.52 -0.49 11.38
C LEU A 130 3.78 -1.37 11.49
N ARG A 131 3.72 -2.63 11.06
CA ARG A 131 4.88 -3.54 11.04
C ARG A 131 5.91 -3.15 9.98
N TRP A 132 5.49 -2.49 8.90
CA TRP A 132 6.38 -2.02 7.84
C TRP A 132 7.06 -0.67 8.14
N LEU A 133 6.54 0.12 9.09
CA LEU A 133 7.07 1.45 9.36
C LEU A 133 8.59 1.51 9.63
N PRO A 134 9.20 0.62 10.45
CA PRO A 134 10.64 0.66 10.67
C PRO A 134 11.45 0.53 9.37
N ARG A 135 11.00 -0.36 8.48
CA ARG A 135 11.65 -0.55 7.18
C ARG A 135 11.44 0.63 6.23
N ILE A 136 10.22 1.20 6.23
CA ILE A 136 9.92 2.37 5.41
C ILE A 136 10.80 3.55 5.84
N ARG A 137 10.93 3.79 7.14
CA ARG A 137 11.80 4.85 7.69
C ARG A 137 13.28 4.62 7.34
N ALA A 138 13.78 3.41 7.52
CA ALA A 138 15.15 3.05 7.20
C ALA A 138 15.50 3.16 5.69
N ALA A 139 14.53 3.08 4.80
CA ALA A 139 14.75 3.28 3.37
C ALA A 139 15.08 4.73 3.03
N VAL A 140 14.48 5.69 3.74
CA VAL A 140 14.76 7.14 3.54
C VAL A 140 16.14 7.52 4.06
N GLU A 141 16.50 7.03 5.25
CA GLU A 141 17.83 7.31 5.84
C GLU A 141 18.97 6.85 4.93
N ARG A 142 18.80 5.71 4.24
CA ARG A 142 19.77 5.23 3.25
C ARG A 142 19.87 6.11 2.01
N SER A 143 18.77 6.69 1.57
CA SER A 143 18.73 7.59 0.41
C SER A 143 19.42 8.93 0.71
N GLU A 144 19.41 9.38 1.94
CA GLU A 144 20.07 10.61 2.38
C GLU A 144 21.58 10.43 2.63
N GLY A 145 22.00 9.24 3.07
CA GLY A 145 23.42 8.92 3.33
C GLY A 145 24.26 8.72 2.08
N VAL A 146 23.68 8.71 0.89
CA VAL A 146 24.35 8.53 -0.43
C VAL A 146 24.49 9.86 -1.19
N ARG A 147 24.07 10.97 -0.61
CA ARG A 147 24.20 12.31 -1.24
C ARG A 147 25.43 13.05 -0.75
#